data_87a1bb3b42acec27564f4838ef390f4c
#
_entry.id   87a1bb3b42acec27564f4838ef390f4c
#
_cell.length_a   1.000
_cell.length_b   1.000
_cell.length_c   1.000
_cell.angle_alpha   90.00
_cell.angle_beta   90.00
_cell.angle_gamma   90.00
#
_symmetry.space_group_name_H-M   'P 1'
#
loop_
_entity.id
_entity.type
_entity.pdbx_description
1 polymer ?
#
loop_
_entity_poly.entity_id
_entity_poly.type
_entity_poly.pdbx_seq_one_letter_code
_entity_poly.pdbx_strand_id
1 'polypeptide(L)'
;MLFMVIESFRNQDAKSIYRRLRDRGRSTPEGLQFVNSWVTADLGRCFQLMECEDVTLLQRWVTEWSDLVGFEIVPVVSGKDTAGALSGQL
;
A
#
# COMPACT_ATOMS: atom_id res chain seq x y z
N MET A 1 6.31 -10.54 4.35
CA MET A 1 6.53 -10.11 2.96
C MET A 1 6.13 -8.65 2.80
N LEU A 2 6.89 -7.93 1.99
CA LEU A 2 6.60 -6.53 1.68
C LEU A 2 5.83 -6.41 0.38
N PHE A 3 4.90 -5.46 0.37
CA PHE A 3 4.09 -5.15 -0.81
C PHE A 3 4.04 -3.64 -1.02
N MET A 4 4.31 -3.23 -2.25
CA MET A 4 4.02 -1.86 -2.64
C MET A 4 2.57 -1.82 -3.15
N VAL A 5 1.75 -1.08 -2.42
CA VAL A 5 0.35 -0.85 -2.77
C VAL A 5 0.28 0.47 -3.52
N ILE A 6 -0.06 0.41 -4.79
CA ILE A 6 -0.17 1.61 -5.63
C ILE A 6 -1.65 1.93 -5.73
N GLU A 7 -2.01 3.09 -5.20
CA GLU A 7 -3.38 3.54 -5.11
C GLU A 7 -3.65 4.65 -6.12
N SER A 8 -4.73 4.51 -6.89
CA SER A 8 -5.23 5.58 -7.75
C SER A 8 -6.50 6.12 -7.11
N PHE A 9 -6.54 7.43 -6.87
CA PHE A 9 -7.68 8.06 -6.20
C PHE A 9 -8.81 8.26 -7.21
N ARG A 10 -9.95 7.59 -6.98
CA ARG A 10 -11.12 7.69 -7.87
C ARG A 10 -11.62 9.13 -7.88
N ASN A 11 -11.93 9.62 -9.09
CA ASN A 11 -12.41 10.99 -9.31
C ASN A 11 -11.43 12.05 -8.78
N GLN A 12 -10.16 11.70 -8.60
CA GLN A 12 -9.14 12.58 -8.03
C GLN A 12 -9.57 13.19 -6.69
N ASP A 13 -10.34 12.42 -5.91
CA ASP A 13 -10.94 12.89 -4.66
C ASP A 13 -10.09 12.48 -3.44
N ALA A 14 -8.91 13.07 -3.34
CA ALA A 14 -8.02 12.85 -2.20
C ALA A 14 -8.68 13.25 -0.87
N LYS A 15 -9.50 14.29 -0.88
CA LYS A 15 -10.11 14.80 0.37
C LYS A 15 -11.02 13.79 1.03
N SER A 16 -11.83 13.05 0.25
CA SER A 16 -12.69 12.01 0.80
C SER A 16 -11.89 10.88 1.45
N ILE A 17 -10.74 10.53 0.85
CA ILE A 17 -9.84 9.52 1.40
C ILE A 17 -9.29 9.99 2.74
N TYR A 18 -8.76 11.21 2.80
CA TYR A 18 -8.17 11.73 4.02
C TYR A 18 -9.19 12.02 5.12
N ARG A 19 -10.44 12.36 4.77
CA ARG A 19 -11.53 12.47 5.77
C ARG A 19 -11.80 11.11 6.41
N ARG A 20 -11.91 10.05 5.62
CA ARG A 20 -12.13 8.69 6.17
C ARG A 20 -10.94 8.24 7.01
N LEU A 21 -9.72 8.51 6.54
CA LEU A 21 -8.51 8.20 7.30
C LEU A 21 -8.50 8.90 8.66
N ARG A 22 -8.85 10.18 8.69
CA ARG A 22 -8.97 10.96 9.92
C ARG A 22 -10.03 10.37 10.86
N ASP A 23 -11.19 9.98 10.31
CA ASP A 23 -12.35 9.60 11.11
C ASP A 23 -12.31 8.13 11.56
N ARG A 24 -11.70 7.25 10.77
CA ARG A 24 -11.71 5.79 11.01
C ARG A 24 -10.33 5.14 11.04
N GLY A 25 -9.27 5.88 10.74
CA GLY A 25 -7.93 5.31 10.57
C GLY A 25 -7.82 4.47 9.30
N ARG A 26 -6.74 3.70 9.20
CA ARG A 26 -6.45 2.90 8.01
C ARG A 26 -7.34 1.68 7.85
N SER A 27 -8.00 1.23 8.90
CA SER A 27 -8.86 0.04 8.91
C SER A 27 -8.10 -1.23 8.53
N THR A 28 -6.83 -1.32 8.88
CA THR A 28 -6.02 -2.51 8.63
C THR A 28 -6.44 -3.65 9.55
N PRO A 29 -6.67 -4.86 9.01
CA PRO A 29 -6.89 -6.02 9.87
C PRO A 29 -5.62 -6.37 10.64
N GLU A 30 -5.77 -7.10 11.76
CA GLU A 30 -4.64 -7.58 12.53
C GLU A 30 -3.72 -8.43 11.66
N GLY A 31 -2.41 -8.19 11.75
CA GLY A 31 -1.40 -8.87 10.95
C GLY A 31 -1.00 -8.14 9.67
N LEU A 32 -1.72 -7.11 9.28
CA LEU A 32 -1.35 -6.23 8.18
C LEU A 32 -0.77 -4.94 8.75
N GLN A 33 0.50 -4.65 8.43
CA GLN A 33 1.23 -3.51 8.99
C GLN A 33 1.51 -2.46 7.93
N PHE A 34 1.22 -1.22 8.28
CA PHE A 34 1.64 -0.06 7.51
C PHE A 34 3.11 0.25 7.82
N VAL A 35 3.94 0.40 6.78
CA VAL A 35 5.35 0.76 6.94
C VAL A 35 5.58 2.24 6.63
N ASN A 36 5.20 2.68 5.43
CA ASN A 36 5.33 4.07 5.02
C ASN A 36 4.48 4.33 3.78
N SER A 37 4.26 5.62 3.47
CA SER A 37 3.54 5.99 2.26
C SER A 37 4.04 7.30 1.68
N TRP A 38 3.84 7.46 0.37
CA TRP A 38 4.17 8.67 -0.38
C TRP A 38 3.03 8.99 -1.32
N VAL A 39 2.59 10.23 -1.33
CA VAL A 39 1.49 10.69 -2.17
C VAL A 39 2.06 11.58 -3.27
N THR A 40 1.59 11.40 -4.50
CA THR A 40 2.04 12.22 -5.63
C THR A 40 1.65 13.68 -5.43
N ALA A 41 2.48 14.59 -5.95
CA ALA A 41 2.28 16.03 -5.76
C ALA A 41 0.92 16.52 -6.33
N ASP A 42 0.39 15.81 -7.33
CA ASP A 42 -0.91 16.14 -7.93
C ASP A 42 -2.10 15.56 -7.16
N LEU A 43 -1.86 14.85 -6.05
CA LEU A 43 -2.88 14.22 -5.22
C LEU A 43 -3.69 13.14 -5.97
N GLY A 44 -3.09 12.53 -6.97
CA GLY A 44 -3.76 11.51 -7.79
C GLY A 44 -3.49 10.08 -7.36
N ARG A 45 -2.32 9.81 -6.77
CA ARG A 45 -1.89 8.47 -6.40
C ARG A 45 -1.16 8.44 -5.08
N CYS A 46 -1.17 7.28 -4.45
CA CYS A 46 -0.38 6.99 -3.26
C CYS A 46 0.42 5.71 -3.49
N PHE A 47 1.66 5.70 -3.04
CA PHE A 47 2.52 4.51 -2.99
C PHE A 47 2.67 4.15 -1.53
N GLN A 48 2.09 3.02 -1.12
CA GLN A 48 2.05 2.64 0.29
C GLN A 48 2.74 1.31 0.49
N LEU A 49 3.76 1.29 1.35
CA LEU A 49 4.49 0.07 1.67
C LEU A 49 3.80 -0.61 2.85
N MET A 50 3.39 -1.86 2.64
CA MET A 50 2.68 -2.67 3.62
C MET A 50 3.40 -3.99 3.83
N GLU A 51 3.24 -4.57 5.02
CA GLU A 51 3.83 -5.86 5.35
C GLU A 51 2.79 -6.81 5.92
N CYS A 52 2.79 -8.05 5.46
CA CYS A 52 2.02 -9.13 6.04
C CYS A 52 2.57 -10.49 5.60
N GLU A 53 2.24 -11.53 6.37
CA GLU A 53 2.55 -12.92 6.01
C GLU A 53 1.41 -13.56 5.20
N ASP A 54 0.19 -13.10 5.41
CA ASP A 54 -1.02 -13.62 4.76
C ASP A 54 -1.59 -12.56 3.81
N VAL A 55 -1.46 -12.81 2.50
CA VAL A 55 -1.90 -11.87 1.46
C VAL A 55 -3.43 -11.65 1.50
N THR A 56 -4.20 -12.58 2.05
CA THR A 56 -5.64 -12.38 2.17
C THR A 56 -5.99 -11.19 3.07
N LEU A 57 -5.09 -10.81 3.97
CA LEU A 57 -5.27 -9.60 4.80
C LEU A 57 -5.26 -8.34 3.94
N LEU A 58 -4.40 -8.29 2.91
CA LEU A 58 -4.43 -7.20 1.94
C LEU A 58 -5.74 -7.18 1.15
N GLN A 59 -6.23 -8.34 0.74
CA GLN A 59 -7.49 -8.43 0.01
C GLN A 59 -8.66 -7.92 0.85
N ARG A 60 -8.69 -8.26 2.15
CA ARG A 60 -9.71 -7.76 3.07
C ARG A 60 -9.63 -6.24 3.21
N TRP A 61 -8.42 -5.71 3.34
CA TRP A 61 -8.20 -4.27 3.47
C TRP A 61 -8.61 -3.52 2.20
N VAL A 62 -8.31 -4.06 1.03
CA VAL A 62 -8.73 -3.48 -0.26
C VAL A 62 -10.25 -3.26 -0.31
N THR A 63 -11.04 -4.19 0.23
CA THR A 63 -12.51 -4.04 0.21
C THR A 63 -12.99 -2.86 1.05
N GLU A 64 -12.23 -2.44 2.05
CA GLU A 64 -12.59 -1.30 2.91
C GLU A 64 -12.42 0.05 2.18
N TRP A 65 -11.60 0.08 1.12
CA TRP A 65 -11.24 1.33 0.45
C TRP A 65 -11.57 1.36 -1.04
N SER A 66 -12.06 0.25 -1.61
CA SER A 66 -12.21 0.13 -3.07
C SER A 66 -13.28 1.05 -3.66
N ASP A 67 -14.15 1.62 -2.85
CA ASP A 67 -15.10 2.63 -3.28
C ASP A 67 -14.41 3.96 -3.64
N LEU A 68 -13.31 4.29 -2.95
CA LEU A 68 -12.57 5.54 -3.16
C LEU A 68 -11.27 5.37 -3.94
N VAL A 69 -10.73 4.15 -3.98
CA VAL A 69 -9.37 3.89 -4.44
C VAL A 69 -9.35 2.69 -5.40
N GLY A 70 -8.62 2.83 -6.51
CA GLY A 70 -8.21 1.69 -7.33
C GLY A 70 -6.84 1.20 -6.87
N PHE A 71 -6.63 -0.12 -6.86
CA PHE A 71 -5.43 -0.73 -6.29
C PHE A 71 -4.64 -1.51 -7.33
N GLU A 72 -3.31 -1.38 -7.24
CA GLU A 72 -2.34 -2.32 -7.82
C GLU A 72 -1.40 -2.73 -6.70
N ILE A 73 -1.22 -4.03 -6.48
CA ILE A 73 -0.41 -4.56 -5.38
C ILE A 73 0.76 -5.36 -5.94
N VAL A 74 1.98 -4.93 -5.60
CA VAL A 74 3.21 -5.51 -6.15
C VAL A 74 4.07 -6.04 -5.01
N PRO A 75 4.38 -7.35 -4.97
CA PRO A 75 5.36 -7.86 -4.01
C PRO A 75 6.73 -7.23 -4.30
N VAL A 76 7.39 -6.78 -3.26
CA VAL A 76 8.69 -6.11 -3.39
C VAL A 76 9.70 -6.66 -2.41
N VAL A 77 10.97 -6.52 -2.77
CA VAL A 77 12.10 -6.83 -1.93
C VAL A 77 12.97 -5.57 -1.89
N SER A 78 13.57 -5.28 -0.73
CA SER A 78 14.44 -4.10 -0.64
C SER A 78 15.63 -4.22 -1.61
N GLY A 79 16.10 -3.07 -2.10
CA GLY A 79 17.30 -3.06 -2.95
C GLY A 79 18.52 -3.69 -2.26
N LYS A 80 18.63 -3.50 -0.94
CA LYS A 80 19.70 -4.11 -0.14
C LYS A 80 19.63 -5.63 -0.16
N ASP A 81 18.44 -6.20 0.07
CA ASP A 81 18.26 -7.65 0.08
C ASP A 81 18.46 -8.24 -1.31
N THR A 82 18.01 -7.52 -2.34
CA THR A 82 18.24 -7.93 -3.75
C THR A 82 19.73 -7.96 -4.08
N ALA A 83 20.47 -6.93 -3.69
CA ALA A 83 21.93 -6.90 -3.89
C ALA A 83 22.61 -8.09 -3.19
N GLY A 84 22.18 -8.41 -1.96
CA GLY A 84 22.68 -9.57 -1.23
C GLY A 84 22.38 -10.89 -1.94
N ALA A 85 21.16 -11.05 -2.44
CA ALA A 85 20.74 -12.26 -3.14
C ALA A 85 21.53 -12.50 -4.43
N LEU A 86 21.94 -11.43 -5.12
CA LEU A 86 22.64 -11.51 -6.39
C LEU A 86 24.17 -11.54 -6.25
N SER A 87 24.71 -11.26 -5.07
CA SER A 87 26.15 -11.04 -4.87
C SER A 87 27.01 -12.23 -5.31
N GLY A 88 26.54 -13.46 -5.17
CA GLY A 88 27.26 -14.66 -5.60
C GLY A 88 27.20 -14.94 -7.10
N GLN A 89 26.46 -14.14 -7.86
CA GLN A 89 26.24 -14.32 -9.29
C GLN A 89 26.90 -13.24 -10.16
N LEU A 90 27.54 -12.27 -9.53
CA LEU A 90 28.11 -11.11 -10.22
C LEU A 90 29.59 -11.32 -10.62
#